data_7e319d84a9dfe03cb4959433fff34903
#
_entry.id   7e319d84a9dfe03cb4959433fff34903
#
_cell.length_a   1.000
_cell.length_b   1.000
_cell.length_c   1.000
_cell.angle_alpha   90.00
_cell.angle_beta   90.00
_cell.angle_gamma   90.00
#
_symmetry.space_group_name_H-M   'P 1'
#
loop_
_entity.id
_entity.type
_entity.pdbx_description
1 polymer ?
#
loop_
_entity_poly.entity_id
_entity_poly.type
_entity_poly.pdbx_seq_one_letter_code
_entity_poly.pdbx_strand_id
1 'polypeptide(L)'
;KTADVGVDFYRTDFQNQAVVDLYAGPQTVNFYNLKGRSYANSLQFDFNYEPIKHFLIRTSYKWYDIQTNYNAGQFERPFQAQHRFFTNLEYATHIKEKGQRWKFDYTFNWMGKQRLPFTFSNPEQDRLNDFAEPFVTMNAQITRTFSSTFEVYVGGENISNFRQPNAILGNDNPFGSTFDASMVYGPVFGQMYYAGLRFKIK
;
A
#
# COMPACT_ATOMS: atom_id res chain seq x y z
N LYS A 1 -7.83 8.14 -29.05
CA LYS A 1 -6.71 7.93 -28.14
C LYS A 1 -6.59 9.16 -27.26
N THR A 2 -6.81 9.03 -25.99
CA THR A 2 -6.62 10.09 -25.01
C THR A 2 -5.49 9.71 -24.10
N ALA A 3 -4.59 10.64 -23.83
CA ALA A 3 -3.53 10.48 -22.85
C ALA A 3 -3.54 11.71 -21.92
N ASP A 4 -3.32 11.46 -20.66
CA ASP A 4 -3.20 12.48 -19.62
C ASP A 4 -1.97 12.19 -18.77
N VAL A 5 -1.19 13.22 -18.46
CA VAL A 5 0.04 13.14 -17.67
C VAL A 5 -0.03 14.21 -16.59
N GLY A 6 0.18 13.80 -15.35
CA GLY A 6 0.29 14.69 -14.21
C GLY A 6 1.65 14.52 -13.52
N VAL A 7 2.22 15.62 -13.04
CA VAL A 7 3.41 15.62 -12.20
C VAL A 7 3.19 16.61 -11.07
N ASP A 8 3.31 16.13 -9.83
CA ASP A 8 3.12 16.93 -8.63
C ASP A 8 4.35 16.79 -7.73
N PHE A 9 4.84 17.92 -7.25
CA PHE A 9 5.88 17.96 -6.23
C PHE A 9 5.42 18.77 -5.03
N TYR A 10 5.54 18.20 -3.84
CA TYR A 10 5.23 18.87 -2.59
C TYR A 10 6.41 18.80 -1.63
N ARG A 11 6.69 19.91 -0.97
CA ARG A 11 7.59 19.97 0.17
C ARG A 11 6.84 20.53 1.37
N THR A 12 6.96 19.85 2.50
CA THR A 12 6.43 20.32 3.79
C THR A 12 7.57 20.33 4.79
N ASP A 13 7.82 21.48 5.41
CA ASP A 13 8.74 21.61 6.53
C ASP A 13 7.92 21.73 7.82
N PHE A 14 8.24 20.88 8.80
CA PHE A 14 7.48 20.80 10.05
C PHE A 14 8.20 21.54 11.18
N GLN A 15 7.44 22.37 11.89
CA GLN A 15 7.83 23.02 13.14
C GLN A 15 6.80 22.68 14.20
N ASN A 16 7.24 22.36 15.42
CA ASN A 16 6.36 22.02 16.54
C ASN A 16 5.37 20.88 16.28
N GLN A 17 5.77 19.92 15.44
CA GLN A 17 4.96 18.74 15.15
C GLN A 17 4.95 17.77 16.34
N ALA A 18 3.80 17.17 16.63
CA ALA A 18 3.76 16.01 17.52
C ALA A 18 4.44 14.81 16.81
N VAL A 19 5.44 14.24 17.46
CA VAL A 19 6.19 13.08 17.00
C VAL A 19 5.64 11.84 17.67
N VAL A 20 5.33 10.81 16.88
CA VAL A 20 5.09 9.45 17.33
C VAL A 20 6.38 8.67 17.12
N ASP A 21 7.08 8.37 18.18
CA ASP A 21 8.40 7.74 18.15
C ASP A 21 8.29 6.26 18.51
N LEU A 22 8.58 5.42 17.52
CA LEU A 22 8.60 3.96 17.62
C LEU A 22 10.04 3.41 17.78
N TYR A 23 11.04 4.28 17.86
CA TYR A 23 12.45 3.88 17.93
C TYR A 23 12.97 3.66 19.36
N ALA A 24 12.14 3.89 20.37
CA ALA A 24 12.53 3.76 21.78
C ALA A 24 12.68 2.31 22.25
N GLY A 25 12.19 1.34 21.48
CA GLY A 25 12.24 -0.08 21.79
C GLY A 25 10.90 -0.79 21.59
N PRO A 26 10.88 -2.14 21.74
CA PRO A 26 9.66 -2.93 21.59
C PRO A 26 8.61 -2.50 22.64
N GLN A 27 7.33 -2.59 22.27
CA GLN A 27 6.19 -2.26 23.12
C GLN A 27 6.16 -0.80 23.65
N THR A 28 7.01 0.08 23.11
CA THR A 28 7.13 1.46 23.58
C THR A 28 6.79 2.43 22.45
N VAL A 29 5.83 3.29 22.69
CA VAL A 29 5.48 4.40 21.78
C VAL A 29 5.60 5.70 22.57
N ASN A 30 6.53 6.56 22.17
CA ASN A 30 6.69 7.87 22.78
C ASN A 30 6.00 8.96 21.99
N PHE A 31 5.43 9.91 22.69
CA PHE A 31 4.81 11.11 22.11
C PHE A 31 5.48 12.34 22.68
N TYR A 32 6.00 13.20 21.81
CA TYR A 32 6.62 14.48 22.22
C TYR A 32 6.55 15.50 21.09
N ASN A 33 6.81 16.74 21.41
CA ASN A 33 6.93 17.78 20.41
C ASN A 33 8.30 17.70 19.71
N LEU A 34 8.27 17.86 18.40
CA LEU A 34 9.48 17.89 17.58
C LEU A 34 10.50 18.88 18.14
N LYS A 35 11.75 18.43 18.27
CA LYS A 35 12.91 19.25 18.52
C LYS A 35 13.77 19.25 17.25
N GLY A 36 14.01 20.42 16.68
CA GLY A 36 14.75 20.53 15.42
C GLY A 36 13.86 20.58 14.19
N ARG A 37 14.35 20.10 13.06
CA ARG A 37 13.68 20.19 11.77
C ARG A 37 13.27 18.80 11.28
N SER A 38 12.06 18.70 10.79
CA SER A 38 11.58 17.56 10.02
C SER A 38 11.02 18.06 8.70
N TYR A 39 11.09 17.25 7.67
CA TYR A 39 10.55 17.59 6.37
C TYR A 39 9.97 16.37 5.66
N ALA A 40 9.11 16.63 4.70
CA ALA A 40 8.60 15.66 3.76
C ALA A 40 8.67 16.22 2.35
N ASN A 41 9.38 15.55 1.47
CA ASN A 41 9.31 15.75 0.02
C ASN A 41 8.46 14.63 -0.58
N SER A 42 7.62 14.96 -1.52
CA SER A 42 6.78 14.02 -2.26
C SER A 42 6.78 14.39 -3.73
N LEU A 43 7.15 13.44 -4.59
CA LEU A 43 7.01 13.56 -6.03
C LEU A 43 6.03 12.48 -6.50
N GLN A 44 5.05 12.88 -7.28
CA GLN A 44 4.08 11.97 -7.89
C GLN A 44 4.06 12.18 -9.40
N PHE A 45 4.03 11.09 -10.12
CA PHE A 45 3.83 11.04 -11.56
C PHE A 45 2.61 10.17 -11.85
N ASP A 46 1.65 10.72 -12.58
CA ASP A 46 0.44 10.03 -13.00
C ASP A 46 0.37 9.98 -14.52
N PHE A 47 -0.02 8.84 -15.04
CA PHE A 47 -0.20 8.61 -16.47
C PHE A 47 -1.48 7.81 -16.69
N ASN A 48 -2.41 8.39 -17.46
CA ASN A 48 -3.63 7.75 -17.91
C ASN A 48 -3.60 7.67 -19.44
N TYR A 49 -3.91 6.52 -19.99
CA TYR A 49 -3.88 6.30 -21.43
C TYR A 49 -4.96 5.33 -21.89
N GLU A 50 -5.67 5.72 -22.93
CA GLU A 50 -6.63 4.86 -23.65
C GLU A 50 -6.08 4.56 -25.05
N PRO A 51 -5.22 3.52 -25.22
CA PRO A 51 -4.62 3.17 -26.51
C PRO A 51 -5.65 2.74 -27.56
N ILE A 52 -6.64 2.02 -27.10
CA ILE A 52 -7.80 1.60 -27.91
C ILE A 52 -9.07 1.82 -27.10
N LYS A 53 -10.19 2.00 -27.75
CA LYS A 53 -11.48 2.26 -27.12
C LYS A 53 -11.83 1.19 -26.09
N HIS A 54 -12.17 1.63 -24.88
CA HIS A 54 -12.51 0.80 -23.72
C HIS A 54 -11.33 0.02 -23.09
N PHE A 55 -10.11 0.28 -23.48
CA PHE A 55 -8.94 -0.21 -22.76
C PHE A 55 -8.21 0.97 -22.11
N LEU A 56 -8.28 1.05 -20.81
CA LEU A 56 -7.72 2.13 -20.01
C LEU A 56 -6.53 1.60 -19.20
N ILE A 57 -5.43 2.32 -19.27
CA ILE A 57 -4.22 2.12 -18.48
C ILE A 57 -4.10 3.33 -17.55
N ARG A 58 -4.05 3.09 -16.25
CA ARG A 58 -3.75 4.09 -15.23
C ARG A 58 -2.48 3.68 -14.52
N THR A 59 -1.49 4.54 -14.51
CA THR A 59 -0.21 4.28 -13.85
C THR A 59 0.14 5.45 -12.96
N SER A 60 0.61 5.16 -11.75
CA SER A 60 1.11 6.16 -10.83
C SER A 60 2.40 5.68 -10.20
N TYR A 61 3.37 6.58 -10.15
CA TYR A 61 4.61 6.38 -9.40
C TYR A 61 4.73 7.47 -8.36
N LYS A 62 5.11 7.09 -7.14
CA LYS A 62 5.25 8.00 -6.02
C LYS A 62 6.58 7.80 -5.31
N TRP A 63 7.28 8.89 -5.10
CA TRP A 63 8.50 8.94 -4.31
C TRP A 63 8.30 9.82 -3.10
N TYR A 64 8.82 9.37 -1.96
CA TYR A 64 8.84 10.10 -0.71
C TYR A 64 10.24 10.16 -0.13
N ASP A 65 10.62 11.34 0.37
CA ASP A 65 11.75 11.54 1.26
C ASP A 65 11.23 12.27 2.49
N ILE A 66 10.98 11.50 3.55
CA ILE A 66 10.39 11.98 4.80
C ILE A 66 11.40 11.73 5.91
N GLN A 67 11.95 12.81 6.46
CA GLN A 67 12.92 12.76 7.54
C GLN A 67 12.33 13.41 8.79
N THR A 68 12.36 12.69 9.90
CA THR A 68 11.89 13.18 11.18
C THR A 68 13.02 13.15 12.20
N ASN A 69 13.13 14.21 12.99
CA ASN A 69 14.13 14.32 14.04
C ASN A 69 13.58 13.69 15.32
N TYR A 70 13.91 12.40 15.53
CA TYR A 70 13.56 11.64 16.72
C TYR A 70 14.58 11.86 17.83
N ASN A 71 14.26 11.44 19.06
CA ASN A 71 15.22 11.49 20.17
C ASN A 71 16.49 10.66 19.91
N ALA A 72 16.35 9.57 19.15
CA ALA A 72 17.47 8.70 18.76
C ALA A 72 18.28 9.22 17.57
N GLY A 73 17.87 10.31 16.93
CA GLY A 73 18.50 10.88 15.73
C GLY A 73 17.50 11.17 14.61
N GLN A 74 18.03 11.59 13.46
CA GLN A 74 17.21 11.84 12.27
C GLN A 74 17.07 10.55 11.47
N PHE A 75 15.83 10.09 11.30
CA PHE A 75 15.48 8.88 10.57
C PHE A 75 14.29 9.09 9.66
N GLU A 76 14.16 8.19 8.70
CA GLU A 76 12.98 8.06 7.87
C GLU A 76 11.76 7.69 8.73
N ARG A 77 10.59 8.12 8.28
CA ARG A 77 9.34 7.74 8.94
C ARG A 77 9.11 6.23 8.81
N PRO A 78 8.89 5.50 9.92
CA PRO A 78 8.61 4.06 9.88
C PRO A 78 7.38 3.73 9.04
N PHE A 79 7.39 2.54 8.42
CA PHE A 79 6.29 1.96 7.63
C PHE A 79 5.86 2.82 6.42
N GLN A 80 6.71 3.75 6.00
CA GLN A 80 6.49 4.55 4.82
C GLN A 80 7.43 4.10 3.71
N ALA A 81 6.89 3.48 2.65
CA ALA A 81 7.68 3.13 1.48
C ALA A 81 8.18 4.40 0.77
N GLN A 82 9.49 4.48 0.52
CA GLN A 82 10.08 5.59 -0.24
C GLN A 82 9.59 5.62 -1.68
N HIS A 83 9.39 4.45 -2.28
CA HIS A 83 8.95 4.30 -3.65
C HIS A 83 7.70 3.44 -3.70
N ARG A 84 6.71 3.87 -4.48
CA ARG A 84 5.50 3.11 -4.76
C ARG A 84 5.20 3.19 -6.24
N PHE A 85 4.81 2.07 -6.80
CA PHE A 85 4.33 1.99 -8.17
C PHE A 85 2.99 1.29 -8.20
N PHE A 86 2.07 1.86 -8.93
CA PHE A 86 0.72 1.37 -9.14
C PHE A 86 0.43 1.35 -10.63
N THR A 87 -0.18 0.29 -11.13
CA THR A 87 -0.82 0.31 -12.43
C THR A 87 -2.12 -0.46 -12.39
N ASN A 88 -3.14 0.09 -13.03
CA ASN A 88 -4.44 -0.53 -13.24
C ASN A 88 -4.72 -0.62 -14.73
N LEU A 89 -5.12 -1.79 -15.16
CA LEU A 89 -5.53 -2.11 -16.53
C LEU A 89 -7.01 -2.45 -16.50
N GLU A 90 -7.83 -1.65 -17.19
CA GLU A 90 -9.26 -1.87 -17.32
C GLU A 90 -9.62 -2.09 -18.79
N TYR A 91 -10.25 -3.21 -19.09
CA TYR A 91 -10.81 -3.45 -20.42
C TYR A 91 -12.29 -3.79 -20.34
N ALA A 92 -13.09 -3.13 -21.17
CA ALA A 92 -14.50 -3.41 -21.29
C ALA A 92 -14.87 -3.74 -22.75
N THR A 93 -15.56 -4.83 -22.98
CA THR A 93 -16.08 -5.16 -24.32
C THR A 93 -17.17 -4.15 -24.74
N HIS A 94 -17.42 -4.08 -26.04
CA HIS A 94 -18.54 -3.27 -26.54
C HIS A 94 -19.85 -3.64 -25.85
N ILE A 95 -20.67 -2.61 -25.61
CA ILE A 95 -22.01 -2.79 -25.07
C ILE A 95 -22.90 -3.37 -26.18
N LYS A 96 -23.42 -4.58 -25.93
CA LYS A 96 -24.39 -5.25 -26.78
C LYS A 96 -25.80 -4.79 -26.44
N GLU A 97 -26.79 -5.27 -27.22
CA GLU A 97 -28.21 -5.08 -26.91
C GLU A 97 -28.49 -5.43 -25.43
N LYS A 98 -29.42 -4.73 -24.82
CA LYS A 98 -29.81 -4.85 -23.40
C LYS A 98 -28.68 -4.47 -22.39
N GLY A 99 -27.60 -3.82 -22.85
CA GLY A 99 -26.51 -3.36 -21.96
C GLY A 99 -25.50 -4.41 -21.57
N GLN A 100 -25.45 -5.53 -22.27
CA GLN A 100 -24.55 -6.64 -21.98
C GLN A 100 -23.10 -6.31 -22.32
N ARG A 101 -22.17 -6.59 -21.40
CA ARG A 101 -20.72 -6.49 -21.63
C ARG A 101 -19.91 -7.31 -20.62
N TRP A 102 -18.65 -7.56 -20.95
CA TRP A 102 -17.63 -8.01 -20.02
C TRP A 102 -16.77 -6.82 -19.60
N LYS A 103 -16.30 -6.84 -18.35
CA LYS A 103 -15.27 -5.94 -17.85
C LYS A 103 -14.17 -6.80 -17.21
N PHE A 104 -12.94 -6.44 -17.47
CA PHE A 104 -11.75 -7.04 -16.90
C PHE A 104 -10.98 -5.92 -16.21
N ASP A 105 -10.63 -6.14 -14.97
CA ASP A 105 -9.86 -5.21 -14.16
C ASP A 105 -8.66 -5.95 -13.58
N TYR A 106 -7.48 -5.35 -13.71
CA TYR A 106 -6.26 -5.87 -13.13
C TYR A 106 -5.47 -4.74 -12.51
N THR A 107 -5.02 -4.95 -11.29
CA THR A 107 -4.24 -3.97 -10.54
C THR A 107 -2.94 -4.61 -10.07
N PHE A 108 -1.84 -3.93 -10.33
CA PHE A 108 -0.51 -4.26 -9.84
C PHE A 108 -0.03 -3.14 -8.91
N ASN A 109 0.40 -3.50 -7.70
CA ASN A 109 1.00 -2.58 -6.75
C ASN A 109 2.38 -3.10 -6.36
N TRP A 110 3.39 -2.24 -6.49
CA TRP A 110 4.73 -2.48 -5.96
C TRP A 110 5.01 -1.49 -4.84
N MET A 111 5.44 -2.02 -3.70
CA MET A 111 5.86 -1.27 -2.53
C MET A 111 7.37 -1.45 -2.38
N GLY A 112 8.12 -0.34 -2.41
CA GLY A 112 9.55 -0.33 -2.16
C GLY A 112 9.90 -0.56 -0.70
N LYS A 113 11.17 -0.47 -0.39
CA LYS A 113 11.69 -0.60 0.99
C LYS A 113 10.98 0.37 1.93
N GLN A 114 10.74 -0.08 3.16
CA GLN A 114 10.14 0.70 4.23
C GLN A 114 11.05 0.64 5.45
N ARG A 115 11.36 1.78 6.05
CA ARG A 115 12.10 1.80 7.32
C ARG A 115 11.27 1.09 8.39
N LEU A 116 11.93 0.23 9.18
CA LEU A 116 11.33 -0.43 10.34
C LEU A 116 11.86 0.20 11.63
N PRO A 117 11.08 0.20 12.72
CA PRO A 117 11.56 0.53 14.04
C PRO A 117 12.70 -0.40 14.48
N PHE A 118 13.50 0.05 15.42
CA PHE A 118 14.63 -0.73 15.93
C PHE A 118 14.16 -1.92 16.76
N THR A 119 14.70 -3.10 16.44
CA THR A 119 14.45 -4.35 17.17
C THR A 119 15.74 -4.99 17.71
N PHE A 120 16.87 -4.26 17.72
CA PHE A 120 18.17 -4.79 18.12
C PHE A 120 18.24 -5.25 19.59
N SER A 121 17.34 -4.75 20.45
CA SER A 121 17.21 -5.19 21.85
C SER A 121 16.47 -6.52 22.02
N ASN A 122 15.81 -7.01 20.95
CA ASN A 122 15.12 -8.30 20.97
C ASN A 122 16.10 -9.48 20.88
N PRO A 123 15.69 -10.69 21.29
CA PRO A 123 16.37 -11.93 20.95
C PRO A 123 16.62 -12.04 19.44
N GLU A 124 17.68 -12.74 19.05
CA GLU A 124 18.13 -12.78 17.65
C GLU A 124 17.04 -13.24 16.68
N GLN A 125 16.21 -14.22 17.07
CA GLN A 125 15.10 -14.72 16.25
C GLN A 125 13.98 -13.69 16.02
N ASP A 126 13.88 -12.67 16.87
CA ASP A 126 12.85 -11.62 16.82
C ASP A 126 13.41 -10.28 16.30
N ARG A 127 14.64 -10.28 15.78
CA ARG A 127 15.23 -9.09 15.16
C ARG A 127 14.81 -8.96 13.71
N LEU A 128 14.42 -7.75 13.36
CA LEU A 128 14.16 -7.36 11.99
C LEU A 128 15.34 -6.55 11.43
N ASN A 129 15.49 -6.59 10.13
CA ASN A 129 16.38 -5.67 9.42
C ASN A 129 15.89 -4.23 9.57
N ASP A 130 16.77 -3.28 9.35
CA ASP A 130 16.44 -1.84 9.35
C ASP A 130 15.37 -1.46 8.34
N PHE A 131 15.24 -2.23 7.27
CA PHE A 131 14.27 -2.03 6.21
C PHE A 131 13.55 -3.33 5.87
N ALA A 132 12.25 -3.22 5.65
CA ALA A 132 11.46 -4.26 5.04
C ALA A 132 11.82 -4.43 3.56
N GLU A 133 11.84 -5.67 3.07
CA GLU A 133 12.04 -5.93 1.64
C GLU A 133 10.86 -5.44 0.80
N PRO A 134 11.12 -5.00 -0.43
CA PRO A 134 10.05 -4.63 -1.36
C PRO A 134 9.13 -5.81 -1.65
N PHE A 135 7.87 -5.51 -1.92
CA PHE A 135 6.90 -6.54 -2.27
C PHE A 135 5.90 -6.08 -3.33
N VAL A 136 5.19 -7.05 -3.87
CA VAL A 136 4.16 -6.86 -4.90
C VAL A 136 2.85 -7.45 -4.42
N THR A 137 1.75 -6.73 -4.65
CA THR A 137 0.40 -7.26 -4.57
C THR A 137 -0.32 -7.07 -5.91
N MET A 138 -1.11 -8.07 -6.30
CA MET A 138 -1.88 -8.05 -7.53
C MET A 138 -3.34 -8.36 -7.21
N ASN A 139 -4.25 -7.64 -7.86
CA ASN A 139 -5.68 -7.88 -7.75
C ASN A 139 -6.26 -8.04 -9.15
N ALA A 140 -7.28 -8.88 -9.29
CA ALA A 140 -7.99 -9.02 -10.57
C ALA A 140 -9.49 -9.23 -10.35
N GLN A 141 -10.30 -8.68 -11.24
CA GLN A 141 -11.73 -8.89 -11.24
C GLN A 141 -12.26 -9.05 -12.65
N ILE A 142 -13.18 -9.98 -12.82
CA ILE A 142 -13.98 -10.14 -14.04
C ILE A 142 -15.44 -9.87 -13.68
N THR A 143 -16.08 -9.00 -14.45
CA THR A 143 -17.49 -8.66 -14.27
C THR A 143 -18.27 -8.96 -15.55
N ARG A 144 -19.36 -9.68 -15.43
CA ARG A 144 -20.33 -9.88 -16.50
C ARG A 144 -21.58 -9.03 -16.22
N THR A 145 -21.81 -8.02 -17.03
CA THR A 145 -23.07 -7.26 -17.06
C THR A 145 -24.04 -7.98 -18.00
N PHE A 146 -25.19 -8.39 -17.48
CA PHE A 146 -26.26 -9.07 -18.22
C PHE A 146 -27.33 -8.10 -18.73
N SER A 147 -27.54 -7.02 -17.98
CA SER A 147 -28.49 -5.97 -18.34
C SER A 147 -28.07 -4.64 -17.68
N SER A 148 -28.82 -3.57 -17.95
CA SER A 148 -28.64 -2.28 -17.27
C SER A 148 -28.86 -2.34 -15.75
N THR A 149 -29.48 -3.41 -15.25
CA THR A 149 -29.87 -3.57 -13.84
C THR A 149 -29.14 -4.72 -13.13
N PHE A 150 -28.54 -5.68 -13.87
CA PHE A 150 -27.97 -6.88 -13.27
C PHE A 150 -26.56 -7.17 -13.79
N GLU A 151 -25.63 -7.37 -12.84
CA GLU A 151 -24.26 -7.82 -13.11
C GLU A 151 -23.77 -8.80 -12.04
N VAL A 152 -22.87 -9.68 -12.44
CA VAL A 152 -22.18 -10.65 -11.58
C VAL A 152 -20.68 -10.44 -11.72
N TYR A 153 -19.94 -10.59 -10.64
CA TYR A 153 -18.49 -10.46 -10.66
C TYR A 153 -17.82 -11.52 -9.82
N VAL A 154 -16.59 -11.84 -10.19
CA VAL A 154 -15.66 -12.69 -9.44
C VAL A 154 -14.30 -12.00 -9.46
N GLY A 155 -13.59 -12.05 -8.37
CA GLY A 155 -12.28 -11.45 -8.26
C GLY A 155 -11.40 -12.11 -7.21
N GLY A 156 -10.14 -11.68 -7.19
CA GLY A 156 -9.16 -12.05 -6.21
C GLY A 156 -8.32 -10.84 -5.80
N GLU A 157 -8.06 -10.76 -4.53
CA GLU A 157 -7.14 -9.79 -3.92
C GLU A 157 -5.86 -10.51 -3.52
N ASN A 158 -4.74 -9.80 -3.64
CA ASN A 158 -3.42 -10.34 -3.36
C ASN A 158 -3.18 -11.70 -4.05
N ILE A 159 -3.55 -11.80 -5.34
CA ILE A 159 -3.37 -13.05 -6.12
C ILE A 159 -1.90 -13.42 -6.30
N SER A 160 -0.95 -12.49 -6.07
CA SER A 160 0.49 -12.73 -5.91
C SER A 160 0.82 -13.57 -4.66
N ASN A 161 -0.13 -13.73 -3.74
CA ASN A 161 -0.01 -14.45 -2.48
C ASN A 161 1.14 -13.96 -1.59
N PHE A 162 1.50 -12.69 -1.69
CA PHE A 162 2.50 -12.14 -0.78
C PHE A 162 1.97 -12.13 0.65
N ARG A 163 2.80 -12.55 1.59
CA ARG A 163 2.54 -12.41 3.04
C ARG A 163 3.78 -11.84 3.68
N GLN A 164 3.59 -10.86 4.53
CA GLN A 164 4.67 -10.33 5.34
C GLN A 164 5.26 -11.44 6.22
N PRO A 165 6.57 -11.68 6.18
CA PRO A 165 7.21 -12.55 7.16
C PRO A 165 7.25 -11.87 8.53
N ASN A 166 7.18 -12.65 9.60
CA ASN A 166 7.33 -12.20 10.99
C ASN A 166 6.50 -10.96 11.34
N ALA A 167 5.19 -10.99 11.03
CA ALA A 167 4.28 -9.90 11.32
C ALA A 167 4.06 -9.67 12.82
N ILE A 168 4.31 -10.69 13.64
CA ILE A 168 4.23 -10.66 15.10
C ILE A 168 5.56 -11.18 15.65
N LEU A 169 6.29 -10.34 16.37
CA LEU A 169 7.52 -10.70 17.04
C LEU A 169 7.21 -11.30 18.41
N GLY A 170 8.05 -12.25 18.85
CA GLY A 170 7.88 -12.92 20.15
C GLY A 170 6.57 -13.70 20.26
N ASN A 171 6.04 -14.24 19.15
CA ASN A 171 4.76 -14.93 19.10
C ASN A 171 4.72 -16.26 19.85
N ASP A 172 5.86 -16.82 20.19
CA ASP A 172 6.04 -17.99 21.06
C ASP A 172 5.72 -17.68 22.54
N ASN A 173 5.81 -16.40 22.94
CA ASN A 173 5.45 -15.95 24.28
C ASN A 173 4.62 -14.65 24.23
N PRO A 174 3.29 -14.72 23.98
CA PRO A 174 2.44 -13.54 23.81
C PRO A 174 2.35 -12.60 25.02
N PHE A 175 2.78 -13.04 26.19
CA PHE A 175 2.85 -12.22 27.41
C PHE A 175 4.29 -11.80 27.76
N GLY A 176 5.25 -12.12 26.90
CA GLY A 176 6.66 -11.76 27.06
C GLY A 176 6.94 -10.29 26.78
N SER A 177 8.09 -9.82 27.25
CA SER A 177 8.53 -8.42 27.05
C SER A 177 8.94 -8.10 25.61
N THR A 178 9.09 -9.10 24.76
CA THR A 178 9.46 -8.96 23.34
C THR A 178 8.29 -9.18 22.38
N PHE A 179 7.10 -9.52 22.90
CA PHE A 179 5.91 -9.64 22.07
C PHE A 179 5.53 -8.29 21.46
N ASP A 180 5.46 -8.23 20.13
CA ASP A 180 5.08 -7.02 19.41
C ASP A 180 4.29 -7.35 18.14
N ALA A 181 3.03 -6.90 18.09
CA ALA A 181 2.12 -7.04 16.95
C ALA A 181 1.99 -5.72 16.14
N SER A 182 2.83 -4.72 16.41
CA SER A 182 2.79 -3.42 15.72
C SER A 182 3.65 -3.35 14.46
N MET A 183 4.50 -4.36 14.20
CA MET A 183 5.46 -4.39 13.10
C MET A 183 4.84 -4.80 11.76
N VAL A 184 3.61 -4.34 11.49
CA VAL A 184 2.89 -4.68 10.25
C VAL A 184 3.15 -3.63 9.17
N TYR A 185 3.83 -4.03 8.09
CA TYR A 185 4.15 -3.16 6.95
C TYR A 185 3.58 -3.66 5.61
N GLY A 186 3.03 -4.87 5.58
CA GLY A 186 2.47 -5.49 4.39
C GLY A 186 1.31 -6.44 4.73
N PRO A 187 0.71 -7.09 3.72
CA PRO A 187 -0.37 -8.04 3.93
C PRO A 187 0.03 -9.18 4.86
N VAL A 188 -0.75 -9.41 5.90
CA VAL A 188 -0.60 -10.55 6.82
C VAL A 188 -1.40 -11.78 6.35
N PHE A 189 -2.41 -11.56 5.48
CA PHE A 189 -3.18 -12.61 4.83
C PHE A 189 -2.73 -12.77 3.38
N GLY A 190 -2.77 -14.01 2.88
CA GLY A 190 -2.45 -14.30 1.49
C GLY A 190 -3.57 -13.92 0.53
N GLN A 191 -3.66 -14.68 -0.55
CA GLN A 191 -4.69 -14.47 -1.57
C GLN A 191 -6.10 -14.69 -1.00
N MET A 192 -7.01 -13.83 -1.41
CA MET A 192 -8.44 -13.91 -1.09
C MET A 192 -9.24 -13.87 -2.37
N TYR A 193 -10.31 -14.68 -2.43
CA TYR A 193 -11.22 -14.71 -3.57
C TYR A 193 -12.61 -14.33 -3.14
N TYR A 194 -13.31 -13.63 -4.01
CA TYR A 194 -14.67 -13.18 -3.77
C TYR A 194 -15.53 -13.32 -5.03
N ALA A 195 -16.82 -13.47 -4.83
CA ALA A 195 -17.82 -13.39 -5.89
C ALA A 195 -19.02 -12.59 -5.37
N GLY A 196 -19.70 -11.91 -6.27
CA GLY A 196 -20.86 -11.14 -5.89
C GLY A 196 -21.76 -10.83 -7.08
N LEU A 197 -22.93 -10.33 -6.76
CA LEU A 197 -23.92 -9.85 -7.72
C LEU A 197 -24.38 -8.45 -7.34
N ARG A 198 -24.73 -7.65 -8.34
CA ARG A 198 -25.28 -6.31 -8.16
C ARG A 198 -26.57 -6.20 -8.94
N PHE A 199 -27.63 -5.83 -8.24
CA PHE A 199 -28.93 -5.56 -8.82
C PHE A 199 -29.33 -4.13 -8.53
N LYS A 200 -29.68 -3.35 -9.59
CA LYS A 200 -30.15 -1.97 -9.47
C LYS A 200 -31.66 -1.95 -9.58
N ILE A 201 -32.33 -1.49 -8.55
CA ILE A 201 -33.76 -1.20 -8.55
C ILE A 201 -33.92 0.22 -9.09
N LYS A 202 -34.80 0.37 -10.08
CA LYS A 202 -35.16 1.66 -10.65
C LYS A 202 -36.36 2.23 -9.94
#